data_078e81430ce5dbac553b61cf8dae7cbc
#
_entry.id   078e81430ce5dbac553b61cf8dae7cbc
#
_cell.length_a   1.000
_cell.length_b   1.000
_cell.length_c   1.000
_cell.angle_alpha   90.00
_cell.angle_beta   90.00
_cell.angle_gamma   90.00
#
_symmetry.space_group_name_H-M   'P 1'
#
loop_
_entity.id
_entity.type
_entity.pdbx_description
1 polymer ?
#
loop_
_entity_poly.entity_id
_entity_poly.type
_entity_poly.pdbx_seq_one_letter_code
_entity_poly.pdbx_strand_id
1 'polypeptide(L)'
;MANNYQAEIDAFMEKVKATNGHEKEFIQAVHEVAEAVIPVIEENPKYKAAKILDRMVEPERTIIFRVPWLDDKGEIQVNRGYRVEFNSAIGPYKGGLRFHPSVNLSILKFLGFEQVFKNSLTTLPMGGGKGGSDFDPKGKSDNEVMKFCQSFMTELSRHIGADTDVPAGDIGVGGREIGYMFGQYKRIRNEFTGVLTGKARNWGGSLIRPEATGYGTVYFAKEMLATKGDSFQGKVVAVSGSGNVAQYACEKATQLGAKVVTLSDSEGYILDEAGIDAEKLAFVMELKNVKRGRISEYTAKYPTAKFVAGKRPWEVKVDIALPCATQNELNGDEAKVLIANGVKCVAEGANMPSTPEAISAFQAANTLFSPGKASNAGGVATSGLEMSQNSLRMSWTAEEVDSKLHAIMVSIHEACVKYGKDANGNVDYVKGANIAGFVKVADSMIDQGLV
;
A
#
# COMPACT_ATOMS: atom_id res chain seq x y z
N MET A 1 -13.95 -23.92 10.24
CA MET A 1 -15.40 -23.89 10.52
C MET A 1 -16.08 -23.45 9.24
N ALA A 2 -17.08 -24.20 8.76
CA ALA A 2 -17.86 -23.76 7.60
C ALA A 2 -18.47 -22.39 7.91
N ASN A 3 -18.32 -21.45 6.97
CA ASN A 3 -18.85 -20.10 7.13
C ASN A 3 -20.39 -20.20 7.13
N ASN A 4 -21.02 -19.83 8.23
CA ASN A 4 -22.49 -19.92 8.39
C ASN A 4 -23.24 -19.08 7.32
N TYR A 5 -22.53 -18.20 6.59
CA TYR A 5 -23.08 -17.25 5.61
C TYR A 5 -22.58 -17.52 4.18
N GLN A 6 -22.16 -18.76 3.87
CA GLN A 6 -21.61 -19.08 2.56
C GLN A 6 -22.62 -18.83 1.42
N ALA A 7 -23.90 -19.15 1.67
CA ALA A 7 -24.95 -18.94 0.69
C ALA A 7 -25.16 -17.44 0.35
N GLU A 8 -25.07 -16.57 1.35
CA GLU A 8 -25.16 -15.11 1.20
C GLU A 8 -23.96 -14.55 0.45
N ILE A 9 -22.75 -15.06 0.76
CA ILE A 9 -21.52 -14.72 0.04
C ILE A 9 -21.63 -15.10 -1.42
N ASP A 10 -22.02 -16.34 -1.71
CA ASP A 10 -22.17 -16.85 -3.07
C ASP A 10 -23.21 -16.05 -3.86
N ALA A 11 -24.37 -15.77 -3.25
CA ALA A 11 -25.43 -14.99 -3.88
C ALA A 11 -24.99 -13.53 -4.18
N PHE A 12 -24.24 -12.91 -3.27
CA PHE A 12 -23.67 -11.59 -3.49
C PHE A 12 -22.63 -11.61 -4.61
N MET A 13 -21.70 -12.56 -4.59
CA MET A 13 -20.66 -12.69 -5.60
C MET A 13 -21.20 -13.00 -7.00
N GLU A 14 -22.31 -13.72 -7.12
CA GLU A 14 -22.97 -13.93 -8.43
C GLU A 14 -23.48 -12.61 -9.04
N LYS A 15 -24.02 -11.69 -8.22
CA LYS A 15 -24.40 -10.34 -8.68
C LYS A 15 -23.17 -9.55 -9.14
N VAL A 16 -22.10 -9.57 -8.35
CA VAL A 16 -20.84 -8.86 -8.68
C VAL A 16 -20.25 -9.39 -9.99
N LYS A 17 -20.22 -10.71 -10.19
CA LYS A 17 -19.74 -11.34 -11.42
C LYS A 17 -20.62 -10.99 -12.63
N ALA A 18 -21.94 -10.96 -12.46
CA ALA A 18 -22.87 -10.63 -13.54
C ALA A 18 -22.63 -9.22 -14.10
N THR A 19 -22.30 -8.27 -13.22
CA THR A 19 -22.04 -6.87 -13.61
C THR A 19 -20.61 -6.65 -14.10
N ASN A 20 -19.63 -7.34 -13.52
CA ASN A 20 -18.20 -7.08 -13.70
C ASN A 20 -17.44 -8.27 -14.33
N GLY A 21 -18.08 -9.10 -15.15
CA GLY A 21 -17.56 -10.40 -15.61
C GLY A 21 -16.18 -10.38 -16.29
N HIS A 22 -15.70 -9.23 -16.77
CA HIS A 22 -14.39 -9.08 -17.40
C HIS A 22 -13.30 -8.56 -16.41
N GLU A 23 -13.66 -8.27 -15.16
CA GLU A 23 -12.82 -7.59 -14.19
C GLU A 23 -12.35 -8.56 -13.10
N LYS A 24 -11.51 -9.53 -13.47
CA LYS A 24 -11.10 -10.65 -12.61
C LYS A 24 -10.43 -10.20 -11.31
N GLU A 25 -9.52 -9.22 -11.38
CA GLU A 25 -8.79 -8.71 -10.23
C GLU A 25 -9.74 -7.98 -9.26
N PHE A 26 -10.70 -7.25 -9.79
CA PHE A 26 -11.72 -6.58 -8.98
C PHE A 26 -12.64 -7.59 -8.29
N ILE A 27 -13.15 -8.60 -9.01
CA ILE A 27 -13.99 -9.67 -8.45
C ILE A 27 -13.27 -10.40 -7.32
N GLN A 28 -11.99 -10.70 -7.48
CA GLN A 28 -11.18 -11.35 -6.43
C GLN A 28 -11.08 -10.50 -5.16
N ALA A 29 -10.81 -9.20 -5.31
CA ALA A 29 -10.72 -8.29 -4.16
C ALA A 29 -12.06 -8.13 -3.43
N VAL A 30 -13.16 -8.04 -4.18
CA VAL A 30 -14.51 -7.99 -3.58
C VAL A 30 -14.82 -9.28 -2.82
N HIS A 31 -14.44 -10.43 -3.35
CA HIS A 31 -14.65 -11.71 -2.67
C HIS A 31 -13.93 -11.77 -1.32
N GLU A 32 -12.66 -11.40 -1.26
CA GLU A 32 -11.86 -11.37 -0.02
C GLU A 32 -12.53 -10.50 1.06
N VAL A 33 -13.03 -9.34 0.67
CA VAL A 33 -13.72 -8.45 1.60
C VAL A 33 -15.09 -9.01 2.00
N ALA A 34 -15.87 -9.54 1.06
CA ALA A 34 -17.19 -10.09 1.29
C ALA A 34 -17.18 -11.22 2.33
N GLU A 35 -16.18 -12.12 2.29
CA GLU A 35 -16.00 -13.18 3.28
C GLU A 35 -15.88 -12.64 4.72
N ALA A 36 -15.24 -11.49 4.89
CA ALA A 36 -15.06 -10.89 6.20
C ALA A 36 -16.27 -10.05 6.65
N VAL A 37 -16.96 -9.35 5.72
CA VAL A 37 -17.95 -8.33 6.08
C VAL A 37 -19.40 -8.81 6.01
N ILE A 38 -19.74 -9.81 5.17
CA ILE A 38 -21.11 -10.34 5.09
C ILE A 38 -21.61 -10.86 6.44
N PRO A 39 -20.83 -11.61 7.23
CA PRO A 39 -21.26 -11.97 8.59
C PRO A 39 -21.64 -10.75 9.45
N VAL A 40 -20.84 -9.68 9.36
CA VAL A 40 -21.13 -8.43 10.11
C VAL A 40 -22.41 -7.76 9.62
N ILE A 41 -22.67 -7.80 8.32
CA ILE A 41 -23.88 -7.24 7.71
C ILE A 41 -25.13 -8.01 8.14
N GLU A 42 -25.07 -9.35 8.15
CA GLU A 42 -26.18 -10.19 8.55
C GLU A 42 -26.53 -10.03 10.06
N GLU A 43 -25.51 -9.80 10.89
CA GLU A 43 -25.70 -9.50 12.32
C GLU A 43 -26.15 -8.06 12.60
N ASN A 44 -26.11 -7.16 11.61
CA ASN A 44 -26.45 -5.74 11.76
C ASN A 44 -27.47 -5.29 10.71
N PRO A 45 -28.77 -5.37 11.02
CA PRO A 45 -29.86 -5.07 10.08
C PRO A 45 -29.76 -3.70 9.40
N LYS A 46 -29.15 -2.69 10.04
CA LYS A 46 -28.95 -1.35 9.47
C LYS A 46 -28.10 -1.37 8.19
N TYR A 47 -27.04 -2.18 8.13
CA TYR A 47 -26.20 -2.28 6.96
C TYR A 47 -26.89 -3.01 5.81
N LYS A 48 -27.65 -4.06 6.14
CA LYS A 48 -28.42 -4.84 5.17
C LYS A 48 -29.54 -3.98 4.55
N ALA A 49 -30.30 -3.26 5.37
CA ALA A 49 -31.39 -2.39 4.92
C ALA A 49 -30.90 -1.25 4.03
N ALA A 50 -29.73 -0.69 4.33
CA ALA A 50 -29.11 0.38 3.56
C ALA A 50 -28.34 -0.14 2.32
N LYS A 51 -28.28 -1.45 2.07
CA LYS A 51 -27.54 -2.10 0.97
C LYS A 51 -26.11 -1.61 0.88
N ILE A 52 -25.43 -1.51 2.02
CA ILE A 52 -24.12 -0.85 2.11
C ILE A 52 -23.09 -1.53 1.22
N LEU A 53 -23.00 -2.87 1.24
CA LEU A 53 -21.99 -3.58 0.43
C LEU A 53 -22.30 -3.46 -1.07
N ASP A 54 -23.56 -3.55 -1.48
CA ASP A 54 -23.95 -3.33 -2.88
C ASP A 54 -23.51 -1.94 -3.37
N ARG A 55 -23.61 -0.91 -2.53
CA ARG A 55 -23.16 0.46 -2.83
C ARG A 55 -21.66 0.60 -2.79
N MET A 56 -20.98 -0.07 -1.85
CA MET A 56 -19.52 0.01 -1.71
C MET A 56 -18.74 -0.66 -2.83
N VAL A 57 -19.31 -1.60 -3.55
CA VAL A 57 -18.64 -2.28 -4.68
C VAL A 57 -18.83 -1.55 -6.01
N GLU A 58 -19.71 -0.54 -6.06
CA GLU A 58 -19.83 0.35 -7.21
C GLU A 58 -19.02 1.62 -6.97
N PRO A 59 -18.08 2.00 -7.86
CA PRO A 59 -17.40 3.28 -7.75
C PRO A 59 -18.40 4.42 -7.96
N GLU A 60 -18.25 5.50 -7.20
CA GLU A 60 -19.10 6.69 -7.36
C GLU A 60 -18.93 7.29 -8.76
N ARG A 61 -17.73 7.26 -9.32
CA ARG A 61 -17.44 7.68 -10.70
C ARG A 61 -16.23 6.98 -11.27
N THR A 62 -16.28 6.75 -12.58
CA THR A 62 -15.12 6.29 -13.38
C THR A 62 -14.94 7.23 -14.57
N ILE A 63 -13.78 7.81 -14.69
CA ILE A 63 -13.41 8.74 -15.74
C ILE A 63 -12.37 8.07 -16.63
N ILE A 64 -12.66 8.00 -17.93
CA ILE A 64 -11.78 7.45 -18.95
C ILE A 64 -11.58 8.53 -20.02
N PHE A 65 -10.33 8.81 -20.35
CA PHE A 65 -10.00 9.87 -21.29
C PHE A 65 -8.81 9.53 -22.17
N ARG A 66 -8.74 10.19 -23.30
CA ARG A 66 -7.64 10.09 -24.28
C ARG A 66 -6.50 11.02 -23.88
N VAL A 67 -5.26 10.53 -23.97
CA VAL A 67 -4.04 11.28 -23.68
C VAL A 67 -3.15 11.30 -24.94
N PRO A 68 -3.30 12.28 -25.84
CA PRO A 68 -2.41 12.46 -26.99
C PRO A 68 -1.16 13.25 -26.59
N TRP A 69 0.01 12.83 -27.06
CA TRP A 69 1.27 13.52 -26.78
C TRP A 69 2.26 13.32 -27.93
N LEU A 70 3.30 14.14 -28.02
CA LEU A 70 4.35 14.04 -29.02
C LEU A 70 5.61 13.43 -28.41
N ASP A 71 6.14 12.40 -29.05
CA ASP A 71 7.44 11.85 -28.70
C ASP A 71 8.60 12.76 -29.17
N ASP A 72 9.83 12.35 -28.89
CA ASP A 72 11.01 13.14 -29.25
C ASP A 72 11.29 13.14 -30.76
N LYS A 73 10.65 12.27 -31.52
CA LYS A 73 10.70 12.27 -32.99
C LYS A 73 9.65 13.18 -33.63
N GLY A 74 8.74 13.73 -32.81
CA GLY A 74 7.60 14.53 -33.27
C GLY A 74 6.41 13.68 -33.74
N GLU A 75 6.39 12.38 -33.44
CA GLU A 75 5.30 11.50 -33.78
C GLU A 75 4.19 11.57 -32.70
N ILE A 76 2.94 11.52 -33.14
CA ILE A 76 1.78 11.52 -32.24
C ILE A 76 1.63 10.16 -31.59
N GLN A 77 1.64 10.14 -30.28
CA GLN A 77 1.34 8.99 -29.46
C GLN A 77 -0.02 9.18 -28.78
N VAL A 78 -0.75 8.08 -28.53
CA VAL A 78 -2.07 8.12 -27.89
C VAL A 78 -2.14 7.05 -26.83
N ASN A 79 -2.36 7.47 -25.59
CA ASN A 79 -2.60 6.59 -24.46
C ASN A 79 -4.00 6.81 -23.89
N ARG A 80 -4.42 5.91 -23.01
CA ARG A 80 -5.67 5.98 -22.27
C ARG A 80 -5.40 6.37 -20.83
N GLY A 81 -6.04 7.41 -20.35
CA GLY A 81 -6.03 7.83 -18.96
C GLY A 81 -7.28 7.36 -18.23
N TYR A 82 -7.13 7.12 -16.92
CA TYR A 82 -8.20 6.66 -16.03
C TYR A 82 -8.15 7.35 -14.69
N ARG A 83 -9.32 7.62 -14.11
CA ARG A 83 -9.49 7.87 -12.67
C ARG A 83 -10.75 7.18 -12.18
N VAL A 84 -10.61 6.35 -11.16
CA VAL A 84 -11.71 5.72 -10.45
C VAL A 84 -11.85 6.42 -9.11
N GLU A 85 -12.91 7.21 -8.98
CA GLU A 85 -13.35 7.86 -7.75
C GLU A 85 -14.30 6.87 -7.06
N PHE A 86 -13.73 6.08 -6.12
CA PHE A 86 -14.40 4.88 -5.67
C PHE A 86 -15.42 5.16 -4.56
N ASN A 87 -15.01 5.84 -3.50
CA ASN A 87 -15.88 6.17 -2.36
C ASN A 87 -15.37 7.41 -1.63
N SER A 88 -16.24 8.36 -1.37
CA SER A 88 -15.94 9.64 -0.72
C SER A 88 -16.59 9.81 0.67
N ALA A 89 -17.21 8.77 1.22
CA ALA A 89 -17.96 8.87 2.47
C ALA A 89 -17.15 9.38 3.67
N ILE A 90 -15.83 9.20 3.67
CA ILE A 90 -14.95 9.63 4.78
C ILE A 90 -13.96 10.73 4.40
N GLY A 91 -14.06 11.30 3.22
CA GLY A 91 -13.21 12.40 2.77
C GLY A 91 -12.96 12.39 1.26
N PRO A 92 -12.15 13.33 0.75
CA PRO A 92 -11.78 13.38 -0.67
C PRO A 92 -11.24 12.05 -1.16
N TYR A 93 -11.52 11.70 -2.43
CA TYR A 93 -10.92 10.51 -3.02
C TYR A 93 -9.39 10.60 -2.93
N LYS A 94 -8.74 9.53 -2.52
CA LYS A 94 -7.29 9.49 -2.31
C LYS A 94 -6.74 8.18 -2.82
N GLY A 95 -5.71 8.26 -3.65
CA GLY A 95 -4.98 7.10 -4.14
C GLY A 95 -4.06 7.43 -5.30
N GLY A 96 -3.11 6.53 -5.56
CA GLY A 96 -2.03 6.72 -6.52
C GLY A 96 -2.47 6.71 -7.98
N LEU A 97 -1.62 7.28 -8.82
CA LEU A 97 -1.65 7.11 -10.27
C LEU A 97 -0.57 6.12 -10.67
N ARG A 98 -0.92 5.13 -11.50
CA ARG A 98 0.01 4.13 -12.02
C ARG A 98 0.22 4.35 -13.52
N PHE A 99 1.49 4.46 -13.93
CA PHE A 99 1.85 4.48 -15.36
C PHE A 99 2.59 3.19 -15.70
N HIS A 100 1.88 2.28 -16.35
CA HIS A 100 2.41 0.97 -16.73
C HIS A 100 1.57 0.36 -17.86
N PRO A 101 2.16 -0.35 -18.82
CA PRO A 101 1.43 -0.96 -19.95
C PRO A 101 0.28 -1.91 -19.55
N SER A 102 0.36 -2.51 -18.36
CA SER A 102 -0.69 -3.42 -17.87
C SER A 102 -1.92 -2.70 -17.30
N VAL A 103 -1.90 -1.38 -17.18
CA VAL A 103 -3.02 -0.62 -16.57
C VAL A 103 -4.28 -0.77 -17.42
N ASN A 104 -5.34 -1.20 -16.76
CA ASN A 104 -6.68 -1.31 -17.30
C ASN A 104 -7.72 -1.02 -16.20
N LEU A 105 -8.99 -0.97 -16.56
CA LEU A 105 -10.05 -0.61 -15.62
C LEU A 105 -10.20 -1.61 -14.47
N SER A 106 -10.09 -2.93 -14.75
CA SER A 106 -10.19 -3.96 -13.72
C SER A 106 -9.15 -3.78 -12.61
N ILE A 107 -7.88 -3.56 -13.00
CA ILE A 107 -6.77 -3.29 -12.06
C ILE A 107 -7.04 -2.02 -11.25
N LEU A 108 -7.53 -0.96 -11.89
CA LEU A 108 -7.76 0.30 -11.18
C LEU A 108 -9.00 0.26 -10.27
N LYS A 109 -10.06 -0.46 -10.65
CA LYS A 109 -11.20 -0.72 -9.76
C LYS A 109 -10.77 -1.56 -8.55
N PHE A 110 -10.02 -2.64 -8.78
CA PHE A 110 -9.41 -3.43 -7.69
C PHE A 110 -8.65 -2.55 -6.72
N LEU A 111 -7.67 -1.80 -7.24
CA LEU A 111 -6.82 -0.95 -6.41
C LEU A 111 -7.59 0.20 -5.73
N GLY A 112 -8.61 0.74 -6.40
CA GLY A 112 -9.48 1.79 -5.83
C GLY A 112 -10.34 1.27 -4.70
N PHE A 113 -10.91 0.09 -4.86
CA PHE A 113 -11.69 -0.60 -3.83
C PHE A 113 -10.84 -0.90 -2.59
N GLU A 114 -9.68 -1.52 -2.76
CA GLU A 114 -8.73 -1.78 -1.68
C GLU A 114 -8.29 -0.48 -0.97
N GLN A 115 -8.16 0.61 -1.74
CA GLN A 115 -7.75 1.90 -1.20
C GLN A 115 -8.81 2.49 -0.24
N VAL A 116 -10.11 2.22 -0.45
CA VAL A 116 -11.17 2.63 0.48
C VAL A 116 -10.92 2.07 1.87
N PHE A 117 -10.66 0.76 1.98
CA PHE A 117 -10.41 0.08 3.26
C PHE A 117 -9.09 0.54 3.88
N LYS A 118 -8.04 0.65 3.09
CA LYS A 118 -6.73 1.09 3.56
C LYS A 118 -6.78 2.51 4.14
N ASN A 119 -7.40 3.44 3.43
CA ASN A 119 -7.50 4.84 3.86
C ASN A 119 -8.36 4.99 5.11
N SER A 120 -9.44 4.23 5.22
CA SER A 120 -10.35 4.28 6.37
C SER A 120 -9.66 3.90 7.68
N LEU A 121 -8.65 3.03 7.63
CA LEU A 121 -7.87 2.63 8.80
C LEU A 121 -6.98 3.75 9.33
N THR A 122 -6.54 4.71 8.49
CA THR A 122 -5.56 5.74 8.86
C THR A 122 -6.06 6.80 9.84
N THR A 123 -7.32 6.77 10.25
CA THR A 123 -7.99 7.82 11.05
C THR A 123 -8.14 9.17 10.34
N LEU A 124 -7.48 9.39 9.23
CA LEU A 124 -7.51 10.64 8.47
C LEU A 124 -8.73 10.71 7.53
N PRO A 125 -9.24 11.91 7.23
CA PRO A 125 -10.41 12.10 6.37
C PRO A 125 -10.03 11.93 4.90
N MET A 126 -9.92 10.68 4.44
CA MET A 126 -9.56 10.32 3.08
C MET A 126 -10.46 9.20 2.58
N GLY A 127 -11.17 9.45 1.51
CA GLY A 127 -11.88 8.44 0.73
C GLY A 127 -10.93 7.56 -0.09
N GLY A 128 -11.46 6.75 -0.99
CA GLY A 128 -10.70 5.86 -1.85
C GLY A 128 -10.82 6.21 -3.32
N GLY A 129 -9.70 6.20 -4.02
CA GLY A 129 -9.64 6.36 -5.46
C GLY A 129 -8.36 5.79 -6.04
N LYS A 130 -8.35 5.57 -7.34
CA LYS A 130 -7.17 5.09 -8.07
C LYS A 130 -7.21 5.57 -9.52
N GLY A 131 -6.04 5.77 -10.09
CA GLY A 131 -5.97 6.18 -11.50
C GLY A 131 -4.69 5.72 -12.16
N GLY A 132 -4.51 6.13 -13.41
CA GLY A 132 -3.31 5.82 -14.15
C GLY A 132 -3.50 5.80 -15.66
N SER A 133 -2.54 5.23 -16.34
CA SER A 133 -2.51 5.10 -17.79
C SER A 133 -1.72 3.87 -18.20
N ASP A 134 -2.01 3.35 -19.40
CA ASP A 134 -1.22 2.34 -20.11
C ASP A 134 0.13 2.88 -20.64
N PHE A 135 0.48 4.12 -20.34
CA PHE A 135 1.76 4.71 -20.65
C PHE A 135 2.90 4.04 -19.91
N ASP A 136 3.98 3.69 -20.61
CA ASP A 136 5.21 3.17 -20.03
C ASP A 136 6.29 4.27 -19.96
N PRO A 137 6.62 4.80 -18.77
CA PRO A 137 7.68 5.79 -18.63
C PRO A 137 9.08 5.20 -18.76
N LYS A 138 9.22 3.88 -18.77
CA LYS A 138 10.52 3.23 -18.85
C LYS A 138 11.15 3.45 -20.23
N GLY A 139 12.38 3.95 -20.23
CA GLY A 139 13.11 4.24 -21.48
C GLY A 139 12.68 5.50 -22.21
N LYS A 140 11.73 6.27 -21.66
CA LYS A 140 11.34 7.59 -22.19
C LYS A 140 12.26 8.69 -21.66
N SER A 141 12.46 9.70 -22.48
CA SER A 141 13.17 10.91 -22.05
C SER A 141 12.35 11.73 -21.06
N ASP A 142 13.01 12.61 -20.30
CA ASP A 142 12.31 13.53 -19.39
C ASP A 142 11.33 14.44 -20.14
N ASN A 143 11.66 14.82 -21.37
CA ASN A 143 10.80 15.64 -22.23
C ASN A 143 9.53 14.87 -22.66
N GLU A 144 9.65 13.62 -23.06
CA GLU A 144 8.52 12.75 -23.40
C GLU A 144 7.60 12.53 -22.18
N VAL A 145 8.18 12.20 -21.01
CA VAL A 145 7.42 12.04 -19.77
C VAL A 145 6.73 13.33 -19.36
N MET A 146 7.39 14.48 -19.51
CA MET A 146 6.79 15.79 -19.22
C MET A 146 5.60 16.08 -20.14
N LYS A 147 5.74 15.88 -21.46
CA LYS A 147 4.65 16.08 -22.42
C LYS A 147 3.46 15.17 -22.13
N PHE A 148 3.73 13.89 -21.83
CA PHE A 148 2.68 12.96 -21.43
C PHE A 148 1.96 13.43 -20.15
N CYS A 149 2.69 13.74 -19.08
CA CYS A 149 2.11 14.20 -17.81
C CYS A 149 1.27 15.48 -17.97
N GLN A 150 1.71 16.41 -18.82
CA GLN A 150 0.97 17.63 -19.12
C GLN A 150 -0.34 17.33 -19.86
N SER A 151 -0.31 16.47 -20.87
CA SER A 151 -1.51 16.05 -21.60
C SER A 151 -2.48 15.28 -20.67
N PHE A 152 -1.98 14.34 -19.87
CA PHE A 152 -2.76 13.60 -18.90
C PHE A 152 -3.45 14.52 -17.89
N MET A 153 -2.72 15.49 -17.33
CA MET A 153 -3.26 16.43 -16.36
C MET A 153 -4.23 17.43 -16.99
N THR A 154 -4.10 17.75 -18.27
CA THR A 154 -5.04 18.65 -18.97
C THR A 154 -6.48 18.12 -18.88
N GLU A 155 -6.70 16.82 -19.02
CA GLU A 155 -8.01 16.22 -18.83
C GLU A 155 -8.33 15.98 -17.34
N LEU A 156 -7.40 15.39 -16.59
CA LEU A 156 -7.63 15.03 -15.20
C LEU A 156 -7.92 16.24 -14.30
N SER A 157 -7.35 17.41 -14.59
CA SER A 157 -7.53 18.63 -13.79
C SER A 157 -8.98 19.08 -13.62
N ARG A 158 -9.88 18.63 -14.49
CA ARG A 158 -11.33 18.94 -14.42
C ARG A 158 -12.04 18.20 -13.30
N HIS A 159 -11.43 17.14 -12.78
CA HIS A 159 -12.07 16.18 -11.89
C HIS A 159 -11.42 16.13 -10.50
N ILE A 160 -10.22 16.68 -10.35
CA ILE A 160 -9.44 16.61 -9.10
C ILE A 160 -9.31 17.97 -8.43
N GLY A 161 -8.96 17.97 -7.17
CA GLY A 161 -8.76 19.17 -6.36
C GLY A 161 -8.43 18.80 -4.93
N ALA A 162 -7.92 19.77 -4.15
CA ALA A 162 -7.49 19.55 -2.77
C ALA A 162 -8.60 18.98 -1.86
N ASP A 163 -9.85 19.35 -2.13
CA ASP A 163 -11.02 18.97 -1.33
C ASP A 163 -11.95 17.98 -2.05
N THR A 164 -11.59 17.53 -3.25
CA THR A 164 -12.40 16.63 -4.07
C THR A 164 -11.72 15.28 -4.27
N ASP A 165 -10.55 15.31 -4.90
CA ASP A 165 -9.77 14.12 -5.25
C ASP A 165 -8.29 14.48 -5.28
N VAL A 166 -7.49 13.78 -4.48
CA VAL A 166 -6.05 14.05 -4.31
C VAL A 166 -5.24 12.84 -4.74
N PRO A 167 -4.81 12.78 -6.01
CA PRO A 167 -3.94 11.71 -6.49
C PRO A 167 -2.54 11.74 -5.84
N ALA A 168 -1.84 10.61 -5.93
CA ALA A 168 -0.47 10.44 -5.47
C ALA A 168 0.36 9.63 -6.47
N GLY A 169 1.62 9.35 -6.15
CA GLY A 169 2.45 8.43 -6.91
C GLY A 169 2.10 6.95 -6.65
N ASP A 170 2.44 6.11 -7.62
CA ASP A 170 2.39 4.66 -7.60
C ASP A 170 3.43 4.13 -8.62
N ILE A 171 3.35 2.87 -9.07
CA ILE A 171 4.27 2.33 -10.09
C ILE A 171 4.33 3.26 -11.31
N GLY A 172 5.54 3.63 -11.72
CA GLY A 172 5.79 4.52 -12.86
C GLY A 172 5.49 6.00 -12.62
N VAL A 173 5.09 6.39 -11.40
CA VAL A 173 4.81 7.77 -11.01
C VAL A 173 5.56 8.12 -9.73
N GLY A 174 6.69 8.77 -9.88
CA GLY A 174 7.50 9.28 -8.79
C GLY A 174 7.43 10.81 -8.66
N GLY A 175 8.37 11.37 -7.92
CA GLY A 175 8.44 12.83 -7.69
C GLY A 175 8.56 13.67 -8.98
N ARG A 176 9.23 13.12 -10.01
CA ARG A 176 9.34 13.76 -11.34
C ARG A 176 7.96 13.91 -12.00
N GLU A 177 7.21 12.83 -12.10
CA GLU A 177 5.88 12.81 -12.72
C GLU A 177 4.89 13.67 -11.91
N ILE A 178 4.93 13.58 -10.59
CA ILE A 178 4.12 14.44 -9.69
C ILE A 178 4.46 15.92 -9.94
N GLY A 179 5.74 16.25 -10.10
CA GLY A 179 6.17 17.62 -10.42
C GLY A 179 5.59 18.13 -11.73
N TYR A 180 5.69 17.35 -12.81
CA TYR A 180 5.16 17.74 -14.12
C TYR A 180 3.64 17.89 -14.09
N MET A 181 2.94 16.98 -13.42
CA MET A 181 1.48 17.05 -13.29
C MET A 181 1.04 18.24 -12.42
N PHE A 182 1.72 18.50 -11.31
CA PHE A 182 1.41 19.64 -10.45
C PHE A 182 1.64 21.00 -11.17
N GLY A 183 2.74 21.11 -11.91
CA GLY A 183 3.02 22.30 -12.72
C GLY A 183 1.93 22.58 -13.75
N GLN A 184 1.43 21.55 -14.42
CA GLN A 184 0.35 21.67 -15.40
C GLN A 184 -0.99 22.01 -14.72
N TYR A 185 -1.33 21.36 -13.61
CA TYR A 185 -2.53 21.68 -12.83
C TYR A 185 -2.52 23.15 -12.39
N LYS A 186 -1.43 23.58 -11.77
CA LYS A 186 -1.24 24.98 -11.34
C LYS A 186 -1.45 25.97 -12.49
N ARG A 187 -0.93 25.66 -13.66
CA ARG A 187 -1.06 26.51 -14.85
C ARG A 187 -2.50 26.60 -15.35
N ILE A 188 -3.23 25.47 -15.39
CA ILE A 188 -4.61 25.43 -15.89
C ILE A 188 -5.58 26.06 -14.91
N ARG A 189 -5.45 25.73 -13.62
CA ARG A 189 -6.37 26.17 -12.57
C ARG A 189 -6.04 27.55 -12.02
N ASN A 190 -4.81 28.05 -12.26
CA ASN A 190 -4.27 29.24 -11.61
C ASN A 190 -4.36 29.19 -10.07
N GLU A 191 -4.10 28.02 -9.51
CA GLU A 191 -4.20 27.72 -8.08
C GLU A 191 -2.94 27.00 -7.59
N PHE A 192 -2.48 27.34 -6.40
CA PHE A 192 -1.45 26.58 -5.68
C PHE A 192 -2.09 25.90 -4.45
N THR A 193 -2.48 24.63 -4.62
CA THR A 193 -3.26 23.88 -3.63
C THR A 193 -2.60 22.56 -3.29
N GLY A 194 -3.19 21.83 -2.33
CA GLY A 194 -2.78 20.47 -1.95
C GLY A 194 -3.30 19.36 -2.85
N VAL A 195 -3.51 19.60 -4.13
CA VAL A 195 -4.17 18.68 -5.08
C VAL A 195 -3.47 17.35 -5.34
N LEU A 196 -2.18 17.27 -5.16
CA LEU A 196 -1.37 16.07 -5.31
C LEU A 196 -0.54 15.84 -4.05
N THR A 197 -0.21 14.58 -3.74
CA THR A 197 0.79 14.26 -2.71
C THR A 197 2.00 13.54 -3.30
N GLY A 198 3.11 13.55 -2.54
CA GLY A 198 4.42 13.15 -3.06
C GLY A 198 5.17 14.30 -3.71
N LYS A 199 4.81 15.54 -3.38
CA LYS A 199 5.50 16.76 -3.83
C LYS A 199 6.89 16.86 -3.20
N ALA A 200 7.79 17.61 -3.85
CA ALA A 200 9.06 17.94 -3.24
C ALA A 200 8.88 18.94 -2.08
N ARG A 201 9.80 18.91 -1.13
CA ARG A 201 9.73 19.69 0.12
C ARG A 201 9.55 21.19 -0.09
N ASN A 202 10.23 21.75 -1.09
CA ASN A 202 10.22 23.19 -1.39
C ASN A 202 8.93 23.72 -2.02
N TRP A 203 7.97 22.83 -2.35
CA TRP A 203 6.67 23.23 -2.89
C TRP A 203 5.50 22.38 -2.34
N GLY A 204 5.56 22.06 -1.05
CA GLY A 204 4.45 21.53 -0.27
C GLY A 204 4.52 20.03 0.06
N GLY A 205 5.66 19.38 -0.19
CA GLY A 205 5.88 17.98 0.21
C GLY A 205 6.16 17.82 1.69
N SER A 206 5.88 16.65 2.23
CA SER A 206 6.13 16.30 3.63
C SER A 206 7.48 15.61 3.84
N LEU A 207 8.09 15.86 4.99
CA LEU A 207 9.15 15.00 5.54
C LEU A 207 8.59 13.60 5.86
N ILE A 208 9.48 12.62 6.04
CA ILE A 208 9.15 11.22 6.35
C ILE A 208 8.34 10.51 5.25
N ARG A 209 8.05 11.15 4.11
CA ARG A 209 7.27 10.49 3.05
C ARG A 209 8.00 9.30 2.40
N PRO A 210 9.32 9.39 2.09
CA PRO A 210 10.08 8.23 1.61
C PRO A 210 10.13 7.08 2.62
N GLU A 211 10.29 7.39 3.89
CA GLU A 211 10.44 6.46 5.00
C GLU A 211 9.13 5.77 5.39
N ALA A 212 8.03 6.46 5.18
CA ALA A 212 6.73 6.20 5.82
C ALA A 212 6.19 4.78 5.67
N THR A 213 6.35 4.14 4.51
CA THR A 213 5.83 2.79 4.30
C THR A 213 6.65 1.77 5.09
N GLY A 214 7.97 1.84 5.01
CA GLY A 214 8.87 0.97 5.76
C GLY A 214 8.74 1.18 7.27
N TYR A 215 8.74 2.44 7.72
CA TYR A 215 8.55 2.79 9.12
C TYR A 215 7.19 2.31 9.66
N GLY A 216 6.12 2.56 8.90
CA GLY A 216 4.78 2.11 9.28
C GLY A 216 4.68 0.60 9.43
N THR A 217 5.29 -0.15 8.51
CA THR A 217 5.33 -1.62 8.58
C THR A 217 5.99 -2.10 9.87
N VAL A 218 7.10 -1.49 10.25
CA VAL A 218 7.82 -1.85 11.48
C VAL A 218 7.06 -1.40 12.73
N TYR A 219 6.44 -0.22 12.73
CA TYR A 219 5.58 0.22 13.85
C TYR A 219 4.39 -0.72 14.05
N PHE A 220 3.74 -1.13 12.97
CA PHE A 220 2.64 -2.08 13.08
C PHE A 220 3.10 -3.44 13.63
N ALA A 221 4.22 -3.97 13.11
CA ALA A 221 4.81 -5.22 13.59
C ALA A 221 5.23 -5.13 15.07
N LYS A 222 5.72 -3.97 15.54
CA LYS A 222 6.04 -3.71 16.95
C LYS A 222 4.80 -3.87 17.83
N GLU A 223 3.68 -3.30 17.44
CA GLU A 223 2.41 -3.43 18.19
C GLU A 223 1.89 -4.88 18.16
N MET A 224 2.05 -5.61 17.04
CA MET A 224 1.72 -7.04 16.97
C MET A 224 2.53 -7.85 17.99
N LEU A 225 3.85 -7.66 18.03
CA LEU A 225 4.74 -8.33 18.99
C LEU A 225 4.35 -8.00 20.45
N ALA A 226 4.01 -6.73 20.71
CA ALA A 226 3.58 -6.28 22.04
C ALA A 226 2.35 -7.04 22.56
N THR A 227 1.44 -7.51 21.68
CA THR A 227 0.29 -8.35 22.08
C THR A 227 0.71 -9.68 22.72
N LYS A 228 1.93 -10.13 22.48
CA LYS A 228 2.52 -11.35 23.05
C LYS A 228 3.62 -11.06 24.07
N GLY A 229 3.74 -9.79 24.51
CA GLY A 229 4.79 -9.36 25.45
C GLY A 229 6.20 -9.39 24.87
N ASP A 230 6.32 -9.34 23.54
CA ASP A 230 7.59 -9.39 22.80
C ASP A 230 7.91 -8.03 22.13
N SER A 231 9.11 -7.88 21.57
CA SER A 231 9.58 -6.65 20.94
C SER A 231 10.59 -6.92 19.83
N PHE A 232 11.03 -5.89 19.12
CA PHE A 232 12.13 -5.99 18.15
C PHE A 232 13.51 -6.19 18.79
N GLN A 233 13.68 -5.81 20.07
CA GLN A 233 14.97 -5.87 20.74
C GLN A 233 15.58 -7.28 20.69
N GLY A 234 16.76 -7.38 20.09
CA GLY A 234 17.51 -8.63 19.97
C GLY A 234 16.95 -9.65 18.96
N LYS A 235 15.91 -9.31 18.20
CA LYS A 235 15.33 -10.20 17.18
C LYS A 235 16.15 -10.21 15.89
N VAL A 236 16.13 -11.35 15.20
CA VAL A 236 16.67 -11.50 13.86
C VAL A 236 15.53 -11.28 12.85
N VAL A 237 15.78 -10.44 11.86
CA VAL A 237 14.77 -9.99 10.88
C VAL A 237 15.22 -10.30 9.46
N ALA A 238 14.32 -10.93 8.68
CA ALA A 238 14.45 -10.99 7.24
C ALA A 238 13.61 -9.90 6.57
N VAL A 239 14.22 -9.17 5.66
CA VAL A 239 13.55 -8.20 4.79
C VAL A 239 13.77 -8.63 3.35
N SER A 240 12.72 -8.70 2.54
CA SER A 240 12.83 -8.84 1.09
C SER A 240 12.80 -7.49 0.39
N GLY A 241 13.32 -7.45 -0.83
CA GLY A 241 13.50 -6.21 -1.57
C GLY A 241 14.75 -5.45 -1.17
N SER A 242 15.05 -4.42 -1.92
CA SER A 242 16.13 -3.45 -1.70
C SER A 242 15.73 -2.05 -2.18
N GLY A 243 14.44 -1.86 -2.45
CA GLY A 243 13.85 -0.57 -2.77
C GLY A 243 13.48 0.23 -1.51
N ASN A 244 12.74 1.30 -1.71
CA ASN A 244 12.41 2.28 -0.67
C ASN A 244 11.80 1.64 0.60
N VAL A 245 10.78 0.79 0.44
CA VAL A 245 10.10 0.14 1.58
C VAL A 245 11.07 -0.73 2.38
N ALA A 246 11.87 -1.56 1.69
CA ALA A 246 12.83 -2.46 2.31
C ALA A 246 13.95 -1.71 3.04
N GLN A 247 14.50 -0.64 2.42
CA GLN A 247 15.54 0.19 3.01
C GLN A 247 15.10 0.80 4.34
N TYR A 248 13.92 1.41 4.36
CA TYR A 248 13.41 2.06 5.57
C TYR A 248 12.80 1.09 6.59
N ALA A 249 12.30 -0.07 6.17
CA ALA A 249 11.97 -1.16 7.10
C ALA A 249 13.23 -1.67 7.81
N CYS A 250 14.34 -1.86 7.08
CA CYS A 250 15.63 -2.23 7.63
C CYS A 250 16.12 -1.16 8.63
N GLU A 251 16.09 0.11 8.26
CA GLU A 251 16.50 1.22 9.13
C GLU A 251 15.72 1.24 10.45
N LYS A 252 14.38 1.24 10.37
CA LYS A 252 13.54 1.34 11.57
C LYS A 252 13.64 0.09 12.45
N ALA A 253 13.70 -1.11 11.88
CA ALA A 253 13.89 -2.35 12.64
C ALA A 253 15.23 -2.34 13.41
N THR A 254 16.30 -1.86 12.76
CA THR A 254 17.62 -1.69 13.40
C THR A 254 17.57 -0.65 14.51
N GLN A 255 16.90 0.48 14.32
CA GLN A 255 16.70 1.50 15.35
C GLN A 255 15.94 0.95 16.57
N LEU A 256 15.05 -0.02 16.39
CA LEU A 256 14.33 -0.71 17.47
C LEU A 256 15.12 -1.85 18.11
N GLY A 257 16.39 -2.00 17.77
CA GLY A 257 17.31 -2.98 18.38
C GLY A 257 17.28 -4.37 17.75
N ALA A 258 16.69 -4.54 16.58
CA ALA A 258 16.74 -5.79 15.84
C ALA A 258 18.00 -5.90 14.97
N LYS A 259 18.32 -7.12 14.58
CA LYS A 259 19.37 -7.45 13.62
C LYS A 259 18.74 -7.86 12.30
N VAL A 260 18.74 -6.95 11.31
CA VAL A 260 18.29 -7.26 9.95
C VAL A 260 19.42 -7.98 9.22
N VAL A 261 19.15 -9.17 8.68
CA VAL A 261 20.18 -10.04 8.09
C VAL A 261 20.03 -10.24 6.58
N THR A 262 18.92 -9.83 5.98
CA THR A 262 18.69 -10.00 4.54
C THR A 262 18.14 -8.75 3.87
N LEU A 263 18.52 -8.55 2.61
CA LEU A 263 17.86 -7.72 1.59
C LEU A 263 17.92 -8.49 0.27
N SER A 264 17.01 -8.21 -0.66
CA SER A 264 16.93 -8.96 -1.91
C SER A 264 16.61 -8.10 -3.12
N ASP A 265 16.84 -8.62 -4.31
CA ASP A 265 16.27 -8.12 -5.56
C ASP A 265 15.87 -9.29 -6.48
N SER A 266 15.59 -9.02 -7.76
CA SER A 266 15.15 -10.06 -8.70
C SER A 266 16.20 -11.14 -9.00
N GLU A 267 17.47 -10.94 -8.63
CA GLU A 267 18.56 -11.90 -8.86
C GLU A 267 18.80 -12.83 -7.66
N GLY A 268 18.34 -12.45 -6.46
CA GLY A 268 18.53 -13.23 -5.25
C GLY A 268 18.54 -12.36 -4.00
N TYR A 269 19.10 -12.90 -2.92
CA TYR A 269 19.19 -12.16 -1.66
C TYR A 269 20.60 -12.22 -1.07
N ILE A 270 20.94 -11.20 -0.28
CA ILE A 270 22.13 -11.22 0.58
C ILE A 270 21.75 -11.74 1.96
N LEU A 271 22.64 -12.54 2.55
CA LEU A 271 22.59 -12.95 3.96
C LEU A 271 23.85 -12.41 4.65
N ASP A 272 23.68 -11.45 5.53
CA ASP A 272 24.73 -10.91 6.40
C ASP A 272 24.40 -11.25 7.86
N GLU A 273 24.97 -12.34 8.36
CA GLU A 273 24.71 -12.82 9.72
C GLU A 273 25.17 -11.83 10.80
N ALA A 274 26.12 -10.94 10.48
CA ALA A 274 26.55 -9.87 11.37
C ALA A 274 25.49 -8.77 11.52
N GLY A 275 24.56 -8.69 10.59
CA GLY A 275 23.51 -7.68 10.51
C GLY A 275 23.88 -6.53 9.57
N ILE A 276 22.84 -5.91 9.02
CA ILE A 276 22.90 -4.74 8.14
C ILE A 276 22.69 -3.50 9.01
N ASP A 277 23.78 -2.91 9.46
CA ASP A 277 23.80 -1.67 10.25
C ASP A 277 23.62 -0.42 9.37
N ALA A 278 23.69 0.76 9.98
CA ALA A 278 23.49 2.04 9.28
C ALA A 278 24.52 2.28 8.15
N GLU A 279 25.80 1.88 8.33
CA GLU A 279 26.83 2.05 7.31
C GLU A 279 26.57 1.12 6.11
N LYS A 280 26.25 -0.13 6.38
CA LYS A 280 25.92 -1.12 5.35
C LYS A 280 24.64 -0.75 4.60
N LEU A 281 23.63 -0.25 5.32
CA LEU A 281 22.41 0.24 4.70
C LEU A 281 22.65 1.47 3.82
N ALA A 282 23.49 2.42 4.26
CA ALA A 282 23.87 3.57 3.43
C ALA A 282 24.56 3.14 2.13
N PHE A 283 25.40 2.10 2.18
CA PHE A 283 25.97 1.50 0.98
C PHE A 283 24.89 0.91 0.06
N VAL A 284 23.91 0.19 0.61
CA VAL A 284 22.79 -0.35 -0.19
C VAL A 284 21.97 0.78 -0.83
N MET A 285 21.70 1.85 -0.08
CA MET A 285 20.98 3.02 -0.61
C MET A 285 21.73 3.68 -1.76
N GLU A 286 23.05 3.87 -1.65
CA GLU A 286 23.86 4.39 -2.74
C GLU A 286 23.86 3.44 -3.96
N LEU A 287 24.06 2.13 -3.71
CA LEU A 287 24.05 1.12 -4.75
C LEU A 287 22.74 1.08 -5.53
N LYS A 288 21.61 1.09 -4.84
CA LYS A 288 20.28 0.94 -5.46
C LYS A 288 19.72 2.25 -6.02
N ASN A 289 19.84 3.34 -5.27
CA ASN A 289 19.15 4.59 -5.60
C ASN A 289 19.99 5.48 -6.55
N VAL A 290 21.33 5.41 -6.45
CA VAL A 290 22.24 6.24 -7.26
C VAL A 290 22.82 5.44 -8.40
N LYS A 291 23.51 4.32 -8.10
CA LYS A 291 24.21 3.50 -9.10
C LYS A 291 23.29 2.56 -9.88
N ARG A 292 22.07 2.31 -9.38
CA ARG A 292 21.10 1.35 -9.94
C ARG A 292 21.68 -0.07 -10.11
N GLY A 293 22.64 -0.43 -9.25
CA GLY A 293 23.32 -1.70 -9.23
C GLY A 293 22.48 -2.84 -8.68
N ARG A 294 23.07 -4.04 -8.61
CA ARG A 294 22.43 -5.25 -8.10
C ARG A 294 22.84 -5.52 -6.66
N ILE A 295 21.92 -6.13 -5.89
CA ILE A 295 22.20 -6.43 -4.48
C ILE A 295 23.39 -7.39 -4.31
N SER A 296 23.69 -8.22 -5.31
CA SER A 296 24.85 -9.12 -5.35
C SER A 296 26.18 -8.38 -5.19
N GLU A 297 26.27 -7.12 -5.62
CA GLU A 297 27.47 -6.28 -5.49
C GLU A 297 27.82 -5.94 -4.02
N TYR A 298 26.87 -6.12 -3.10
CA TYR A 298 27.10 -5.94 -1.67
C TYR A 298 28.25 -6.79 -1.13
N THR A 299 28.35 -8.05 -1.60
CA THR A 299 29.38 -8.99 -1.14
C THR A 299 30.79 -8.62 -1.58
N ALA A 300 30.95 -7.80 -2.61
CA ALA A 300 32.24 -7.28 -3.00
C ALA A 300 32.82 -6.32 -1.94
N LYS A 301 31.98 -5.55 -1.27
CA LYS A 301 32.37 -4.66 -0.17
C LYS A 301 32.38 -5.37 1.19
N TYR A 302 31.44 -6.28 1.40
CA TYR A 302 31.27 -7.02 2.66
C TYR A 302 31.42 -8.54 2.41
N PRO A 303 32.65 -9.07 2.30
CA PRO A 303 32.90 -10.44 1.86
C PRO A 303 32.50 -11.52 2.88
N THR A 304 32.14 -11.13 4.12
CA THR A 304 31.56 -12.05 5.13
C THR A 304 30.11 -12.36 4.86
N ALA A 305 29.43 -11.53 4.09
CA ALA A 305 28.05 -11.77 3.65
C ALA A 305 28.03 -12.76 2.47
N LYS A 306 26.92 -13.47 2.33
CA LYS A 306 26.69 -14.42 1.23
C LYS A 306 25.63 -13.87 0.29
N PHE A 307 25.81 -14.06 -1.00
CA PHE A 307 24.75 -13.85 -1.99
C PHE A 307 24.19 -15.21 -2.42
N VAL A 308 22.87 -15.35 -2.35
CA VAL A 308 22.15 -16.56 -2.73
C VAL A 308 21.32 -16.24 -3.97
N ALA A 309 21.83 -16.69 -5.12
CA ALA A 309 21.24 -16.42 -6.43
C ALA A 309 19.92 -17.17 -6.63
N GLY A 310 18.96 -16.53 -7.29
CA GLY A 310 17.70 -17.12 -7.74
C GLY A 310 16.73 -17.52 -6.62
N LYS A 311 17.01 -17.15 -5.37
CA LYS A 311 16.16 -17.47 -4.22
C LYS A 311 15.67 -16.22 -3.51
N ARG A 312 14.60 -16.40 -2.73
CA ARG A 312 14.04 -15.42 -1.80
C ARG A 312 14.49 -15.73 -0.36
N PRO A 313 14.48 -14.77 0.57
CA PRO A 313 15.12 -14.95 1.89
C PRO A 313 14.32 -15.81 2.88
N TRP A 314 13.25 -16.47 2.45
CA TRP A 314 12.29 -17.10 3.35
C TRP A 314 12.74 -18.45 3.93
N GLU A 315 13.88 -18.98 3.48
CA GLU A 315 14.53 -20.15 4.10
C GLU A 315 15.43 -19.79 5.30
N VAL A 316 15.73 -18.50 5.49
CA VAL A 316 16.59 -18.04 6.58
C VAL A 316 15.84 -18.12 7.91
N LYS A 317 16.49 -18.66 8.95
CA LYS A 317 15.91 -18.72 10.29
C LYS A 317 15.89 -17.33 10.91
N VAL A 318 14.67 -16.79 11.12
CA VAL A 318 14.44 -15.44 11.65
C VAL A 318 13.24 -15.43 12.61
N ASP A 319 13.21 -14.42 13.48
CA ASP A 319 12.07 -14.18 14.37
C ASP A 319 10.97 -13.38 13.66
N ILE A 320 11.35 -12.47 12.74
CA ILE A 320 10.42 -11.56 12.06
C ILE A 320 10.72 -11.59 10.57
N ALA A 321 9.67 -11.66 9.75
CA ALA A 321 9.76 -11.55 8.30
C ALA A 321 8.96 -10.34 7.81
N LEU A 322 9.61 -9.48 7.01
CA LEU A 322 9.03 -8.28 6.42
C LEU A 322 9.08 -8.36 4.90
N PRO A 323 8.04 -8.89 4.24
CA PRO A 323 7.94 -8.93 2.80
C PRO A 323 7.77 -7.51 2.22
N CYS A 324 8.83 -6.96 1.61
CA CYS A 324 8.90 -5.56 1.16
C CYS A 324 9.26 -5.41 -0.32
N ALA A 325 9.21 -6.48 -1.11
CA ALA A 325 9.62 -6.45 -2.52
C ALA A 325 8.42 -6.33 -3.47
N THR A 326 7.78 -7.44 -3.80
CA THR A 326 6.78 -7.50 -4.85
C THR A 326 5.58 -8.37 -4.49
N GLN A 327 4.51 -8.25 -5.29
CA GLN A 327 3.33 -9.09 -5.19
C GLN A 327 3.69 -10.59 -5.37
N ASN A 328 3.06 -11.46 -4.57
CA ASN A 328 3.19 -12.92 -4.63
C ASN A 328 4.64 -13.44 -4.45
N GLU A 329 5.44 -12.73 -3.69
CA GLU A 329 6.84 -13.13 -3.42
C GLU A 329 6.99 -14.14 -2.28
N LEU A 330 5.94 -14.44 -1.53
CA LEU A 330 5.94 -15.40 -0.43
C LEU A 330 4.81 -16.40 -0.64
N ASN A 331 5.15 -17.63 -1.02
CA ASN A 331 4.17 -18.68 -1.31
C ASN A 331 3.94 -19.60 -0.10
N GLY A 332 2.99 -20.54 -0.24
CA GLY A 332 2.60 -21.45 0.85
C GLY A 332 3.72 -22.34 1.37
N ASP A 333 4.62 -22.78 0.51
CA ASP A 333 5.74 -23.64 0.92
C ASP A 333 6.81 -22.84 1.66
N GLU A 334 7.11 -21.63 1.21
CA GLU A 334 7.99 -20.70 1.92
C GLU A 334 7.42 -20.30 3.28
N ALA A 335 6.10 -20.11 3.39
CA ALA A 335 5.43 -19.86 4.67
C ALA A 335 5.60 -21.02 5.64
N LYS A 336 5.45 -22.26 5.19
CA LYS A 336 5.70 -23.45 6.01
C LYS A 336 7.14 -23.54 6.52
N VAL A 337 8.11 -23.14 5.68
CA VAL A 337 9.54 -23.09 6.08
C VAL A 337 9.75 -22.03 7.15
N LEU A 338 9.21 -20.82 7.00
CA LEU A 338 9.27 -19.77 8.02
C LEU A 338 8.65 -20.21 9.35
N ILE A 339 7.49 -20.87 9.31
CA ILE A 339 6.80 -21.41 10.49
C ILE A 339 7.66 -22.49 11.17
N ALA A 340 8.20 -23.43 10.39
CA ALA A 340 9.08 -24.49 10.91
C ALA A 340 10.35 -23.93 11.55
N ASN A 341 10.88 -22.81 11.02
CA ASN A 341 12.01 -22.09 11.56
C ASN A 341 11.69 -21.23 12.79
N GLY A 342 10.41 -21.14 13.17
CA GLY A 342 9.96 -20.46 14.39
C GLY A 342 9.72 -18.96 14.23
N VAL A 343 9.34 -18.49 13.03
CA VAL A 343 8.96 -17.10 12.81
C VAL A 343 7.80 -16.71 13.71
N LYS A 344 7.89 -15.57 14.37
CA LYS A 344 6.88 -15.07 15.33
C LYS A 344 5.94 -14.06 14.69
N CYS A 345 6.46 -13.24 13.79
CA CYS A 345 5.70 -12.15 13.18
C CYS A 345 6.05 -12.01 11.69
N VAL A 346 5.01 -11.88 10.88
CA VAL A 346 5.10 -11.56 9.45
C VAL A 346 4.25 -10.33 9.19
N ALA A 347 4.86 -9.23 8.75
CA ALA A 347 4.15 -7.98 8.44
C ALA A 347 4.48 -7.51 7.02
N GLU A 348 3.46 -7.39 6.19
CA GLU A 348 3.60 -7.06 4.79
C GLU A 348 3.91 -5.58 4.57
N GLY A 349 5.10 -5.28 4.03
CA GLY A 349 5.47 -3.94 3.58
C GLY A 349 5.09 -3.68 2.11
N ALA A 350 5.12 -4.70 1.27
CA ALA A 350 4.64 -4.64 -0.10
C ALA A 350 3.10 -4.77 -0.18
N ASN A 351 2.53 -4.56 -1.36
CA ASN A 351 1.12 -4.84 -1.61
C ASN A 351 0.94 -6.30 -2.03
N MET A 352 0.18 -7.07 -1.25
CA MET A 352 -0.13 -8.49 -1.46
C MET A 352 1.11 -9.37 -1.76
N PRO A 353 2.16 -9.33 -0.93
CA PRO A 353 3.36 -10.13 -1.17
C PRO A 353 3.15 -11.61 -0.86
N SER A 354 2.22 -11.95 0.04
CA SER A 354 1.90 -13.34 0.41
C SER A 354 0.76 -13.88 -0.45
N THR A 355 0.91 -15.13 -0.90
CA THR A 355 -0.19 -15.83 -1.60
C THR A 355 -1.28 -16.26 -0.60
N PRO A 356 -2.52 -16.55 -1.06
CA PRO A 356 -3.59 -17.03 -0.17
C PRO A 356 -3.19 -18.28 0.63
N GLU A 357 -2.43 -19.19 0.04
CA GLU A 357 -1.91 -20.39 0.71
C GLU A 357 -0.93 -20.04 1.83
N ALA A 358 -0.09 -19.01 1.63
CA ALA A 358 0.82 -18.53 2.66
C ALA A 358 0.05 -17.90 3.82
N ILE A 359 -0.93 -17.05 3.53
CA ILE A 359 -1.81 -16.44 4.55
C ILE A 359 -2.50 -17.51 5.37
N SER A 360 -3.12 -18.50 4.72
CA SER A 360 -3.79 -19.62 5.38
C SER A 360 -2.84 -20.42 6.26
N ALA A 361 -1.59 -20.63 5.83
CA ALA A 361 -0.58 -21.33 6.62
C ALA A 361 -0.21 -20.56 7.91
N PHE A 362 0.01 -19.24 7.81
CA PHE A 362 0.30 -18.39 8.98
C PHE A 362 -0.87 -18.36 9.97
N GLN A 363 -2.10 -18.22 9.47
CA GLN A 363 -3.31 -18.24 10.30
C GLN A 363 -3.49 -19.58 11.02
N ALA A 364 -3.32 -20.70 10.32
CA ALA A 364 -3.42 -22.05 10.90
C ALA A 364 -2.36 -22.30 11.98
N ALA A 365 -1.17 -21.72 11.84
CA ALA A 365 -0.09 -21.82 12.82
C ALA A 365 -0.21 -20.81 13.97
N ASN A 366 -1.21 -19.93 13.97
CA ASN A 366 -1.33 -18.79 14.89
C ASN A 366 -0.07 -17.89 14.90
N THR A 367 0.65 -17.81 13.80
CA THR A 367 1.72 -16.84 13.60
C THR A 367 1.10 -15.44 13.50
N LEU A 368 1.72 -14.44 14.13
CA LEU A 368 1.28 -13.04 13.96
C LEU A 368 1.49 -12.65 12.51
N PHE A 369 0.39 -12.52 11.75
CA PHE A 369 0.41 -12.14 10.34
C PHE A 369 -0.44 -10.90 10.11
N SER A 370 0.10 -9.89 9.42
CA SER A 370 -0.62 -8.67 9.05
C SER A 370 -0.65 -8.46 7.54
N PRO A 371 -1.83 -8.20 6.95
CA PRO A 371 -1.94 -7.87 5.53
C PRO A 371 -1.40 -6.47 5.24
N GLY A 372 -0.91 -6.26 4.03
CA GLY A 372 -0.33 -4.98 3.60
C GLY A 372 -1.26 -3.79 3.77
N LYS A 373 -2.58 -3.96 3.55
CA LYS A 373 -3.56 -2.86 3.73
C LYS A 373 -3.55 -2.24 5.15
N ALA A 374 -3.13 -3.00 6.16
CA ALA A 374 -2.96 -2.50 7.52
C ALA A 374 -1.49 -2.09 7.77
N SER A 375 -0.54 -3.01 7.62
CA SER A 375 0.86 -2.77 8.00
C SER A 375 1.59 -1.76 7.10
N ASN A 376 1.30 -1.71 5.81
CA ASN A 376 1.96 -0.76 4.91
C ASN A 376 1.20 0.57 4.73
N ALA A 377 0.17 0.83 5.52
CA ALA A 377 -0.63 2.05 5.44
C ALA A 377 0.15 3.33 5.79
N GLY A 378 1.36 3.23 6.33
CA GLY A 378 2.21 4.37 6.66
C GLY A 378 2.43 5.34 5.50
N GLY A 379 2.59 4.82 4.28
CA GLY A 379 2.77 5.65 3.09
C GLY A 379 1.56 6.55 2.79
N VAL A 380 0.34 6.01 2.83
CA VAL A 380 -0.87 6.80 2.62
C VAL A 380 -1.20 7.66 3.83
N ALA A 381 -0.91 7.21 5.05
CA ALA A 381 -1.04 8.01 6.26
C ALA A 381 -0.19 9.30 6.14
N THR A 382 1.08 9.18 5.78
CA THR A 382 1.94 10.36 5.58
C THR A 382 1.49 11.23 4.40
N SER A 383 0.89 10.63 3.36
CA SER A 383 0.24 11.43 2.31
C SER A 383 -0.93 12.26 2.86
N GLY A 384 -1.74 11.70 3.76
CA GLY A 384 -2.79 12.46 4.46
C GLY A 384 -2.24 13.55 5.38
N LEU A 385 -1.10 13.28 6.04
CA LEU A 385 -0.39 14.31 6.81
C LEU A 385 0.16 15.42 5.90
N GLU A 386 0.61 15.10 4.68
CA GLU A 386 0.98 16.11 3.67
C GLU A 386 -0.24 16.97 3.28
N MET A 387 -1.41 16.35 3.06
CA MET A 387 -2.64 17.09 2.80
C MET A 387 -2.97 18.05 3.96
N SER A 388 -2.85 17.61 5.21
CA SER A 388 -3.08 18.45 6.39
C SER A 388 -2.11 19.63 6.45
N GLN A 389 -0.83 19.41 6.21
CA GLN A 389 0.18 20.47 6.14
C GLN A 389 -0.13 21.47 5.03
N ASN A 390 -0.58 20.98 3.85
CA ASN A 390 -0.96 21.84 2.73
C ASN A 390 -2.19 22.71 3.05
N SER A 391 -3.21 22.14 3.72
CA SER A 391 -4.40 22.88 4.13
C SER A 391 -4.08 23.96 5.18
N LEU A 392 -3.16 23.67 6.10
CA LEU A 392 -2.68 24.61 7.10
C LEU A 392 -1.70 25.63 6.52
N ARG A 393 -1.14 25.40 5.32
CA ARG A 393 -0.02 26.15 4.73
C ARG A 393 1.21 26.21 5.65
N MET A 394 1.48 25.09 6.32
CA MET A 394 2.60 24.91 7.26
C MET A 394 3.36 23.64 6.92
N SER A 395 4.62 23.57 7.35
CA SER A 395 5.43 22.36 7.30
C SER A 395 5.74 21.91 8.72
N TRP A 396 5.61 20.62 8.97
CA TRP A 396 6.01 20.00 10.23
C TRP A 396 7.45 19.50 10.17
N THR A 397 8.11 19.36 11.33
CA THR A 397 9.42 18.72 11.42
C THR A 397 9.33 17.22 11.17
N ALA A 398 10.49 16.58 10.97
CA ALA A 398 10.53 15.13 10.78
C ALA A 398 9.99 14.37 12.00
N GLU A 399 10.32 14.86 13.19
CA GLU A 399 9.88 14.30 14.47
C GLU A 399 8.36 14.43 14.66
N GLU A 400 7.78 15.56 14.29
CA GLU A 400 6.32 15.76 14.33
C GLU A 400 5.59 14.81 13.38
N VAL A 401 6.09 14.66 12.15
CA VAL A 401 5.49 13.75 11.16
C VAL A 401 5.66 12.30 11.60
N ASP A 402 6.85 11.88 12.05
CA ASP A 402 7.11 10.50 12.51
C ASP A 402 6.27 10.14 13.74
N SER A 403 6.14 11.07 14.69
CA SER A 403 5.28 10.87 15.87
C SER A 403 3.80 10.68 15.49
N LYS A 404 3.30 11.48 14.54
CA LYS A 404 1.92 11.34 14.04
C LYS A 404 1.75 10.04 13.25
N LEU A 405 2.72 9.67 12.43
CA LEU A 405 2.74 8.40 11.71
C LEU A 405 2.68 7.22 12.69
N HIS A 406 3.52 7.22 13.72
CA HIS A 406 3.52 6.17 14.76
C HIS A 406 2.14 6.07 15.44
N ALA A 407 1.57 7.19 15.87
CA ALA A 407 0.25 7.22 16.49
C ALA A 407 -0.85 6.66 15.56
N ILE A 408 -0.81 6.97 14.27
CA ILE A 408 -1.73 6.42 13.28
C ILE A 408 -1.55 4.90 13.17
N MET A 409 -0.32 4.39 13.11
CA MET A 409 -0.07 2.94 13.01
C MET A 409 -0.54 2.18 14.26
N VAL A 410 -0.39 2.77 15.46
CA VAL A 410 -0.97 2.24 16.70
C VAL A 410 -2.51 2.18 16.59
N SER A 411 -3.15 3.24 16.14
CA SER A 411 -4.62 3.28 15.97
C SER A 411 -5.12 2.24 14.95
N ILE A 412 -4.38 2.03 13.84
CA ILE A 412 -4.71 0.98 12.87
C ILE A 412 -4.63 -0.39 13.53
N HIS A 413 -3.57 -0.64 14.29
CA HIS A 413 -3.39 -1.91 15.01
C HIS A 413 -4.52 -2.15 16.01
N GLU A 414 -4.87 -1.16 16.83
CA GLU A 414 -5.97 -1.24 17.80
C GLU A 414 -7.31 -1.56 17.12
N ALA A 415 -7.59 -0.92 15.98
CA ALA A 415 -8.78 -1.18 15.19
C ALA A 415 -8.80 -2.64 14.66
N CYS A 416 -7.68 -3.14 14.16
CA CYS A 416 -7.57 -4.53 13.72
C CYS A 416 -7.76 -5.51 14.87
N VAL A 417 -7.20 -5.24 16.04
CA VAL A 417 -7.39 -6.07 17.25
C VAL A 417 -8.85 -6.09 17.69
N LYS A 418 -9.50 -4.93 17.71
CA LYS A 418 -10.91 -4.79 18.11
C LYS A 418 -11.84 -5.72 17.34
N TYR A 419 -11.64 -5.87 16.04
CA TYR A 419 -12.51 -6.63 15.14
C TYR A 419 -11.97 -8.01 14.77
N GLY A 420 -10.67 -8.28 14.98
CA GLY A 420 -10.03 -9.53 14.61
C GLY A 420 -9.76 -10.49 15.77
N LYS A 421 -9.90 -10.02 17.02
CA LYS A 421 -9.59 -10.85 18.21
C LYS A 421 -10.67 -11.91 18.45
N ASP A 422 -10.24 -13.15 18.59
CA ASP A 422 -11.10 -14.29 18.95
C ASP A 422 -11.25 -14.47 20.48
N ALA A 423 -12.11 -15.42 20.87
CA ALA A 423 -12.34 -15.75 22.28
C ALA A 423 -11.09 -16.28 23.02
N ASN A 424 -10.11 -16.80 22.29
CA ASN A 424 -8.86 -17.33 22.82
C ASN A 424 -7.74 -16.26 22.91
N GLY A 425 -8.04 -15.03 22.46
CA GLY A 425 -7.09 -13.93 22.48
C GLY A 425 -6.14 -13.90 21.27
N ASN A 426 -6.35 -14.74 20.25
CA ASN A 426 -5.63 -14.62 18.99
C ASN A 426 -6.26 -13.55 18.11
N VAL A 427 -5.44 -12.91 17.28
CA VAL A 427 -5.88 -11.82 16.42
C VAL A 427 -5.72 -12.22 14.95
N ASP A 428 -6.84 -12.29 14.24
CA ASP A 428 -6.86 -12.35 12.78
C ASP A 428 -6.83 -10.92 12.23
N TYR A 429 -5.64 -10.46 11.88
CA TYR A 429 -5.44 -9.09 11.37
C TYR A 429 -6.04 -8.89 9.98
N VAL A 430 -6.19 -9.93 9.16
CA VAL A 430 -6.85 -9.84 7.84
C VAL A 430 -8.32 -9.52 8.01
N LYS A 431 -9.00 -10.34 8.81
CA LYS A 431 -10.41 -10.13 9.18
C LYS A 431 -10.60 -8.78 9.89
N GLY A 432 -9.74 -8.49 10.85
CA GLY A 432 -9.78 -7.25 11.62
C GLY A 432 -9.67 -6.00 10.77
N ALA A 433 -8.73 -5.97 9.82
CA ALA A 433 -8.55 -4.84 8.90
C ALA A 433 -9.76 -4.64 7.98
N ASN A 434 -10.29 -5.71 7.39
CA ASN A 434 -11.45 -5.64 6.51
C ASN A 434 -12.69 -5.14 7.25
N ILE A 435 -12.98 -5.67 8.43
CA ILE A 435 -14.16 -5.26 9.22
C ILE A 435 -14.00 -3.83 9.75
N ALA A 436 -12.84 -3.47 10.29
CA ALA A 436 -12.59 -2.12 10.80
C ALA A 436 -12.78 -1.06 9.70
N GLY A 437 -12.23 -1.31 8.52
CA GLY A 437 -12.40 -0.43 7.36
C GLY A 437 -13.85 -0.35 6.90
N PHE A 438 -14.53 -1.50 6.81
CA PHE A 438 -15.93 -1.57 6.43
C PHE A 438 -16.82 -0.76 7.38
N VAL A 439 -16.76 -1.03 8.68
CA VAL A 439 -17.65 -0.40 9.67
C VAL A 439 -17.54 1.12 9.63
N LYS A 440 -16.33 1.66 9.55
CA LYS A 440 -16.12 3.11 9.49
C LYS A 440 -16.77 3.75 8.26
N VAL A 441 -16.55 3.16 7.09
CA VAL A 441 -17.14 3.66 5.84
C VAL A 441 -18.65 3.45 5.82
N ALA A 442 -19.13 2.28 6.25
CA ALA A 442 -20.55 1.93 6.29
C ALA A 442 -21.36 2.87 7.19
N ASP A 443 -20.87 3.15 8.40
CA ASP A 443 -21.53 4.08 9.32
C ASP A 443 -21.59 5.50 8.72
N SER A 444 -20.48 5.97 8.12
CA SER A 444 -20.46 7.28 7.45
C SER A 444 -21.43 7.35 6.26
N MET A 445 -21.56 6.27 5.48
CA MET A 445 -22.53 6.20 4.38
C MET A 445 -23.98 6.21 4.87
N ILE A 446 -24.25 5.62 6.04
CA ILE A 446 -25.59 5.66 6.66
C ILE A 446 -25.90 7.08 7.15
N ASP A 447 -24.96 7.71 7.85
CA ASP A 447 -25.14 9.07 8.40
C ASP A 447 -25.40 10.11 7.29
N GLN A 448 -24.78 9.93 6.12
CA GLN A 448 -24.94 10.82 4.96
C GLN A 448 -26.15 10.49 4.08
N GLY A 449 -26.77 9.32 4.27
CA GLY A 449 -27.97 8.91 3.55
C GLY A 449 -27.71 8.33 2.15
N LEU A 450 -28.62 8.64 1.22
CA LEU A 450 -28.55 8.20 -0.19
C LEU A 450 -28.09 9.37 -1.06
N VAL A 451 -26.78 9.49 -1.23
CA VAL A 451 -26.12 10.50 -2.04
C VAL A 451 -25.34 9.88 -3.19
#